data_4269d44173e232c713957e00f4b0e947
#
_entry.id   4269d44173e232c713957e00f4b0e947
#
_cell.length_a   1.000
_cell.length_b   1.000
_cell.length_c   1.000
_cell.angle_alpha   90.00
_cell.angle_beta   90.00
_cell.angle_gamma   90.00
#
_symmetry.space_group_name_H-M   'P 1'
#
loop_
_entity.id
_entity.type
_entity.pdbx_description
1 polymer ?
#
loop_
_entity_poly.entity_id
_entity_poly.type
_entity_poly.pdbx_seq_one_letter_code
_entity_poly.pdbx_strand_id
1 'polypeptide(L)'
;DKAGIAEILTAAEYLIGHPEVKHGKICICFTPDEEIGEGPDHFNVKKFGAKFAYTMDGGEIGELEFENFNAANARIVFKGRNIHPGYAKNKMVNSIAVANEFMASLPKKEVPENTSGYEGFFHVYSIKGDVETTEIEILIRDFDRERFEWRKNTIENGVREFSKRFGLKIELELK
;
A
#
# COMPACT_ATOMS: atom_id res chain seq x y z
N ASP A 1 1.21 -18.25 8.38
CA ASP A 1 2.26 -19.08 7.79
C ASP A 1 2.64 -20.27 8.68
N LYS A 2 2.27 -21.48 8.24
CA LYS A 2 2.55 -22.72 8.99
C LYS A 2 4.04 -23.10 8.95
N ALA A 3 4.75 -22.75 7.89
CA ALA A 3 6.18 -23.03 7.76
C ALA A 3 6.96 -22.24 8.80
N GLY A 4 6.76 -20.93 8.89
CA GLY A 4 7.41 -20.08 9.88
C GLY A 4 7.11 -20.49 11.32
N ILE A 5 5.87 -20.92 11.62
CA ILE A 5 5.53 -21.48 12.94
C ILE A 5 6.34 -22.74 13.22
N ALA A 6 6.44 -23.67 12.25
CA ALA A 6 7.20 -24.91 12.42
C ALA A 6 8.70 -24.64 12.63
N GLU A 7 9.29 -23.70 11.87
CA GLU A 7 10.67 -23.28 12.01
C GLU A 7 10.98 -22.70 13.39
N ILE A 8 10.14 -21.79 13.87
CA ILE A 8 10.28 -21.17 15.20
C ILE A 8 10.23 -22.24 16.30
N LEU A 9 9.25 -23.15 16.24
CA LEU A 9 9.09 -24.19 17.25
C LEU A 9 10.23 -25.21 17.20
N THR A 10 10.68 -25.60 16.01
CA THR A 10 11.81 -26.52 15.83
C THR A 10 13.12 -25.91 16.35
N ALA A 11 13.35 -24.63 16.08
CA ALA A 11 14.51 -23.92 16.62
C ALA A 11 14.47 -23.82 18.15
N ALA A 12 13.29 -23.56 18.72
CA ALA A 12 13.13 -23.53 20.17
C ALA A 12 13.38 -24.91 20.82
N GLU A 13 12.83 -25.98 20.24
CA GLU A 13 13.05 -27.37 20.69
C GLU A 13 14.54 -27.74 20.63
N TYR A 14 15.20 -27.39 19.53
CA TYR A 14 16.65 -27.62 19.38
C TYR A 14 17.44 -26.94 20.50
N LEU A 15 17.20 -25.66 20.77
CA LEU A 15 17.90 -24.90 21.81
C LEU A 15 17.64 -25.45 23.21
N ILE A 16 16.45 -25.94 23.49
CA ILE A 16 16.13 -26.61 24.77
C ILE A 16 16.89 -27.93 24.91
N GLY A 17 17.02 -28.68 23.83
CA GLY A 17 17.75 -29.97 23.81
C GLY A 17 19.29 -29.83 23.80
N HIS A 18 19.81 -28.63 23.52
CA HIS A 18 21.25 -28.38 23.36
C HIS A 18 21.74 -27.23 24.26
N PRO A 19 21.83 -27.46 25.58
CA PRO A 19 22.21 -26.40 26.54
C PRO A 19 23.61 -25.85 26.34
N GLU A 20 24.46 -26.52 25.57
CA GLU A 20 25.77 -26.03 25.16
C GLU A 20 25.68 -24.85 24.17
N VAL A 21 24.57 -24.69 23.46
CA VAL A 21 24.34 -23.57 22.54
C VAL A 21 23.96 -22.35 23.36
N LYS A 22 24.88 -21.40 23.48
CA LYS A 22 24.66 -20.17 24.22
C LYS A 22 23.72 -19.21 23.48
N HIS A 23 22.67 -18.81 24.14
CA HIS A 23 21.73 -17.81 23.60
C HIS A 23 21.24 -16.86 24.71
N GLY A 24 20.73 -15.69 24.31
CA GLY A 24 20.04 -14.78 25.20
C GLY A 24 18.59 -15.20 25.45
N LYS A 25 17.82 -14.33 26.10
CA LYS A 25 16.39 -14.53 26.27
C LYS A 25 15.69 -14.51 24.91
N ILE A 26 14.94 -15.55 24.61
CA ILE A 26 14.12 -15.68 23.41
C ILE A 26 12.65 -15.52 23.81
N CYS A 27 11.95 -14.65 23.08
CA CYS A 27 10.50 -14.48 23.22
C CYS A 27 9.86 -14.86 21.90
N ILE A 28 8.80 -15.65 21.94
CA ILE A 28 8.06 -16.09 20.75
C ILE A 28 6.67 -15.49 20.82
N CYS A 29 6.18 -14.96 19.71
CA CYS A 29 4.82 -14.45 19.55
C CYS A 29 4.24 -14.89 18.22
N PHE A 30 2.98 -15.28 18.22
CA PHE A 30 2.17 -15.52 17.04
C PHE A 30 1.00 -14.55 17.07
N THR A 31 0.76 -13.85 16.00
CA THR A 31 -0.35 -12.90 15.85
C THR A 31 -1.35 -13.44 14.82
N PRO A 32 -2.67 -13.35 15.06
CA PRO A 32 -3.67 -13.64 14.05
C PRO A 32 -3.82 -12.47 13.07
N ASP A 33 -4.64 -12.65 12.02
CA ASP A 33 -5.16 -11.60 11.16
C ASP A 33 -4.10 -10.81 10.37
N GLU A 34 -2.97 -11.47 10.03
CA GLU A 34 -1.91 -10.88 9.21
C GLU A 34 -2.43 -10.48 7.83
N GLU A 35 -3.22 -11.35 7.17
CA GLU A 35 -3.75 -11.19 5.80
C GLU A 35 -4.70 -9.97 5.64
N ILE A 36 -5.24 -9.45 6.72
CA ILE A 36 -6.05 -8.23 6.74
C ILE A 36 -5.32 -7.04 7.36
N GLY A 37 -4.03 -7.22 7.71
CA GLY A 37 -3.16 -6.17 8.24
C GLY A 37 -3.40 -5.82 9.70
N GLU A 38 -4.16 -6.60 10.47
CA GLU A 38 -4.51 -6.33 11.86
C GLU A 38 -3.60 -7.05 12.88
N GLY A 39 -2.68 -7.90 12.42
CA GLY A 39 -1.79 -8.69 13.28
C GLY A 39 -1.07 -7.88 14.37
N PRO A 40 -0.50 -6.69 14.09
CA PRO A 40 0.21 -5.91 15.09
C PRO A 40 -0.67 -5.03 16.00
N ASP A 41 -1.96 -4.85 15.73
CA ASP A 41 -2.82 -3.85 16.38
C ASP A 41 -2.90 -4.02 17.91
N HIS A 42 -2.86 -5.25 18.38
CA HIS A 42 -2.92 -5.58 19.81
C HIS A 42 -1.57 -6.03 20.38
N PHE A 43 -0.49 -5.94 19.58
CA PHE A 43 0.83 -6.39 20.01
C PHE A 43 1.53 -5.37 20.90
N ASN A 44 1.79 -5.76 22.15
CA ASN A 44 2.45 -4.89 23.11
C ASN A 44 3.98 -5.06 23.07
N VAL A 45 4.65 -4.25 22.26
CA VAL A 45 6.11 -4.25 22.08
C VAL A 45 6.87 -4.11 23.40
N LYS A 46 6.41 -3.23 24.31
CA LYS A 46 7.06 -3.02 25.62
C LYS A 46 6.97 -4.26 26.51
N LYS A 47 5.82 -4.92 26.54
CA LYS A 47 5.62 -6.16 27.32
C LYS A 47 6.43 -7.31 26.70
N PHE A 48 6.53 -7.39 25.39
CA PHE A 48 7.34 -8.39 24.69
C PHE A 48 8.83 -8.26 25.04
N GLY A 49 9.33 -7.03 25.13
CA GLY A 49 10.63 -6.70 25.72
C GLY A 49 11.84 -7.23 24.98
N ALA A 50 11.73 -7.54 23.69
CA ALA A 50 12.85 -7.90 22.83
C ALA A 50 13.58 -6.63 22.36
N LYS A 51 14.91 -6.73 22.18
CA LYS A 51 15.72 -5.65 21.60
C LYS A 51 15.63 -5.61 20.08
N PHE A 52 15.45 -6.75 19.46
CA PHE A 52 15.25 -6.94 18.03
C PHE A 52 14.39 -8.20 17.84
N ALA A 53 13.82 -8.35 16.67
CA ALA A 53 12.95 -9.48 16.32
C ALA A 53 13.25 -9.95 14.89
N TYR A 54 12.96 -11.22 14.65
CA TYR A 54 12.86 -11.79 13.31
C TYR A 54 11.41 -12.16 13.05
N THR A 55 10.91 -11.83 11.87
CA THR A 55 9.61 -12.28 11.38
C THR A 55 9.84 -13.43 10.41
N MET A 56 9.23 -14.57 10.68
CA MET A 56 9.37 -15.78 9.86
C MET A 56 8.16 -15.88 8.92
N ASP A 57 8.20 -15.07 7.88
CA ASP A 57 7.15 -14.96 6.87
C ASP A 57 7.79 -14.50 5.55
N GLY A 58 8.72 -15.31 5.07
CA GLY A 58 9.60 -14.93 3.97
C GLY A 58 9.23 -15.58 2.64
N GLY A 59 10.01 -15.24 1.62
CA GLY A 59 9.96 -15.77 0.27
C GLY A 59 10.76 -17.06 0.09
N GLU A 60 11.96 -16.96 -0.46
CA GLU A 60 12.81 -18.11 -0.76
C GLU A 60 13.65 -18.55 0.44
N ILE A 61 14.01 -19.85 0.45
CA ILE A 61 14.86 -20.40 1.53
C ILE A 61 16.22 -19.70 1.55
N GLY A 62 16.57 -19.15 2.71
CA GLY A 62 17.85 -18.46 2.94
C GLY A 62 17.81 -16.98 2.64
N GLU A 63 16.69 -16.43 2.23
CA GLU A 63 16.47 -15.00 2.08
C GLU A 63 16.42 -14.31 3.45
N LEU A 64 17.07 -13.17 3.57
CA LEU A 64 16.99 -12.30 4.73
C LEU A 64 16.63 -10.88 4.28
N GLU A 65 15.43 -10.49 4.54
CA GLU A 65 14.97 -9.11 4.35
C GLU A 65 15.25 -8.29 5.60
N PHE A 66 15.92 -7.16 5.45
CA PHE A 66 16.27 -6.25 6.55
C PHE A 66 15.94 -4.80 6.25
N GLU A 67 15.19 -4.56 5.19
CA GLU A 67 14.75 -3.25 4.73
C GLU A 67 13.24 -3.29 4.51
N ASN A 68 12.59 -2.15 4.64
CA ASN A 68 11.20 -1.97 4.30
C ASN A 68 11.00 -0.72 3.42
N PHE A 69 9.81 -0.54 2.93
CA PHE A 69 9.41 0.60 2.11
C PHE A 69 8.29 1.40 2.80
N ASN A 70 8.13 2.66 2.37
CA ASN A 70 6.97 3.44 2.73
C ASN A 70 5.83 3.13 1.76
N ALA A 71 4.62 2.92 2.27
CA ALA A 71 3.44 2.65 1.47
C ALA A 71 2.26 3.51 1.90
N ALA A 72 1.42 3.88 0.93
CA ALA A 72 0.14 4.52 1.14
C ALA A 72 -0.86 4.06 0.09
N ASN A 73 -2.13 4.08 0.43
CA ASN A 73 -3.23 3.84 -0.49
C ASN A 73 -4.04 5.12 -0.70
N ALA A 74 -4.23 5.51 -1.95
CA ALA A 74 -5.08 6.64 -2.33
C ALA A 74 -6.35 6.13 -2.99
N ARG A 75 -7.49 6.38 -2.36
CA ARG A 75 -8.82 6.18 -2.93
C ARG A 75 -9.34 7.51 -3.43
N ILE A 76 -9.66 7.61 -4.74
CA ILE A 76 -10.09 8.85 -5.38
C ILE A 76 -11.45 8.65 -6.03
N VAL A 77 -12.43 9.47 -5.67
CA VAL A 77 -13.78 9.39 -6.20
C VAL A 77 -14.10 10.66 -6.99
N PHE A 78 -14.31 10.49 -8.29
CA PHE A 78 -14.67 11.56 -9.22
C PHE A 78 -16.18 11.65 -9.33
N LYS A 79 -16.78 12.78 -8.95
CA LYS A 79 -18.23 13.03 -9.08
C LYS A 79 -18.52 13.76 -10.38
N GLY A 80 -18.98 13.03 -11.39
CA GLY A 80 -19.36 13.57 -12.68
C GLY A 80 -20.69 14.33 -12.68
N ARG A 81 -21.07 14.81 -13.85
CA ARG A 81 -22.37 15.42 -14.07
C ARG A 81 -23.01 14.81 -15.31
N ASN A 82 -23.97 13.93 -15.09
CA ASN A 82 -24.71 13.25 -16.14
C ASN A 82 -25.78 14.17 -16.75
N ILE A 83 -25.87 14.15 -18.07
CA ILE A 83 -26.90 14.85 -18.87
C ILE A 83 -27.26 13.90 -20.00
N HIS A 84 -28.55 13.93 -20.41
CA HIS A 84 -28.98 13.16 -21.57
C HIS A 84 -28.06 13.46 -22.79
N PRO A 85 -27.55 12.44 -23.47
CA PRO A 85 -26.53 12.61 -24.54
C PRO A 85 -26.91 13.64 -25.60
N GLY A 86 -28.18 13.74 -25.98
CA GLY A 86 -28.67 14.71 -26.96
C GLY A 86 -28.53 16.18 -26.54
N TYR A 87 -28.33 16.45 -25.24
CA TYR A 87 -28.20 17.81 -24.68
C TYR A 87 -26.88 18.00 -23.93
N ALA A 88 -25.94 17.09 -24.07
CA ALA A 88 -24.74 17.00 -23.26
C ALA A 88 -23.66 18.04 -23.60
N LYS A 89 -23.70 18.63 -24.79
CA LYS A 89 -22.67 19.58 -25.27
C LYS A 89 -22.46 20.72 -24.25
N ASN A 90 -21.22 20.87 -23.80
CA ASN A 90 -20.78 21.88 -22.82
C ASN A 90 -21.48 21.79 -21.43
N LYS A 91 -22.16 20.67 -21.13
CA LYS A 91 -22.89 20.48 -19.86
C LYS A 91 -22.49 19.20 -19.13
N MET A 92 -22.35 18.08 -19.86
CA MET A 92 -21.94 16.81 -19.28
C MET A 92 -20.48 16.86 -18.86
N VAL A 93 -20.17 16.29 -17.73
CA VAL A 93 -18.80 15.95 -17.34
C VAL A 93 -18.78 14.48 -16.95
N ASN A 94 -18.21 13.67 -17.82
CA ASN A 94 -18.13 12.22 -17.63
C ASN A 94 -17.00 11.88 -16.65
N SER A 95 -17.35 11.31 -15.49
CA SER A 95 -16.39 10.97 -14.45
C SER A 95 -15.34 9.95 -14.93
N ILE A 96 -15.70 9.00 -15.82
CA ILE A 96 -14.76 8.03 -16.41
C ILE A 96 -13.69 8.77 -17.22
N ALA A 97 -14.09 9.75 -18.05
CA ALA A 97 -13.15 10.49 -18.87
C ALA A 97 -12.17 11.31 -18.01
N VAL A 98 -12.67 11.95 -16.94
CA VAL A 98 -11.84 12.71 -16.01
C VAL A 98 -10.88 11.79 -15.25
N ALA A 99 -11.35 10.65 -14.75
CA ALA A 99 -10.50 9.67 -14.07
C ALA A 99 -9.41 9.11 -15.01
N ASN A 100 -9.76 8.82 -16.26
CA ASN A 100 -8.78 8.36 -17.25
C ASN A 100 -7.71 9.43 -17.52
N GLU A 101 -8.09 10.70 -17.67
CA GLU A 101 -7.15 11.80 -17.88
C GLU A 101 -6.26 12.02 -16.64
N PHE A 102 -6.83 11.88 -15.44
CA PHE A 102 -6.06 11.91 -14.19
C PHE A 102 -5.01 10.81 -14.15
N MET A 103 -5.39 9.56 -14.40
CA MET A 103 -4.44 8.44 -14.45
C MET A 103 -3.35 8.68 -15.50
N ALA A 104 -3.71 9.20 -16.66
CA ALA A 104 -2.77 9.51 -17.73
C ALA A 104 -1.80 10.66 -17.39
N SER A 105 -2.12 11.50 -16.40
CA SER A 105 -1.25 12.58 -15.91
C SER A 105 -0.17 12.10 -14.93
N LEU A 106 -0.32 10.91 -14.36
CA LEU A 106 0.69 10.32 -13.49
C LEU A 106 1.97 9.94 -14.27
N PRO A 107 3.14 9.87 -13.59
CA PRO A 107 4.40 9.52 -14.23
C PRO A 107 4.35 8.13 -14.87
N LYS A 108 4.30 8.05 -16.19
CA LYS A 108 4.07 6.82 -16.96
C LYS A 108 5.12 5.72 -16.78
N LYS A 109 6.34 6.07 -16.36
CA LYS A 109 7.43 5.10 -16.14
C LYS A 109 7.52 4.64 -14.71
N GLU A 110 6.86 5.32 -13.78
CA GLU A 110 6.90 5.02 -12.36
C GLU A 110 5.71 4.12 -11.97
N VAL A 111 5.66 2.95 -12.59
CA VAL A 111 4.67 1.89 -12.39
C VAL A 111 5.38 0.57 -12.08
N PRO A 112 4.76 -0.39 -11.38
CA PRO A 112 5.43 -1.64 -10.99
C PRO A 112 6.11 -2.37 -12.14
N GLU A 113 5.51 -2.35 -13.33
CA GLU A 113 6.01 -3.03 -14.52
C GLU A 113 7.32 -2.44 -15.08
N ASN A 114 7.68 -1.22 -14.67
CA ASN A 114 8.84 -0.49 -15.17
C ASN A 114 9.85 -0.12 -14.08
N THR A 115 9.61 -0.52 -12.83
CA THR A 115 10.45 -0.20 -11.68
C THR A 115 11.12 -1.43 -11.10
N SER A 116 12.27 -1.25 -10.48
CA SER A 116 13.06 -2.31 -9.86
C SER A 116 13.85 -1.79 -8.66
N GLY A 117 14.31 -2.68 -7.80
CA GLY A 117 15.12 -2.34 -6.63
C GLY A 117 14.43 -1.31 -5.72
N TYR A 118 15.09 -0.18 -5.51
CA TYR A 118 14.60 0.89 -4.62
C TYR A 118 13.73 1.95 -5.32
N GLU A 119 13.33 1.73 -6.56
CA GLU A 119 12.49 2.66 -7.29
C GLU A 119 11.06 2.64 -6.78
N GLY A 120 10.51 3.82 -6.50
CA GLY A 120 9.12 3.96 -6.09
C GLY A 120 8.17 4.05 -7.28
N PHE A 121 6.87 3.81 -7.04
CA PHE A 121 5.88 3.77 -8.10
C PHE A 121 4.48 4.25 -7.65
N PHE A 122 3.62 4.48 -8.65
CA PHE A 122 2.17 4.60 -8.53
C PHE A 122 1.53 3.38 -9.21
N HIS A 123 0.78 2.59 -8.48
CA HIS A 123 0.09 1.43 -9.01
C HIS A 123 -1.42 1.63 -8.95
N VAL A 124 -2.03 2.00 -10.07
CA VAL A 124 -3.50 2.00 -10.19
C VAL A 124 -3.95 0.56 -10.31
N TYR A 125 -4.52 -0.01 -9.26
CA TYR A 125 -4.88 -1.43 -9.23
C TYR A 125 -6.39 -1.68 -9.28
N SER A 126 -7.21 -0.63 -9.12
CA SER A 126 -8.67 -0.74 -9.22
C SER A 126 -9.27 0.49 -9.88
N ILE A 127 -10.24 0.26 -10.75
CA ILE A 127 -11.12 1.28 -11.30
C ILE A 127 -12.55 0.75 -11.40
N LYS A 128 -13.52 1.50 -10.90
CA LYS A 128 -14.95 1.19 -11.00
C LYS A 128 -15.71 2.48 -11.27
N GLY A 129 -16.68 2.45 -12.18
CA GLY A 129 -17.47 3.67 -12.36
C GLY A 129 -18.39 3.69 -13.57
N ASP A 130 -19.11 4.80 -13.63
CA ASP A 130 -20.03 5.19 -14.70
C ASP A 130 -19.87 6.69 -15.00
N VAL A 131 -20.83 7.29 -15.73
CA VAL A 131 -20.78 8.72 -16.08
C VAL A 131 -20.88 9.63 -14.84
N GLU A 132 -21.59 9.19 -13.80
CA GLU A 132 -21.85 10.00 -12.60
C GLU A 132 -20.78 9.85 -11.54
N THR A 133 -20.22 8.66 -11.38
CA THR A 133 -19.22 8.41 -10.33
C THR A 133 -18.20 7.39 -10.80
N THR A 134 -16.93 7.75 -10.74
CA THR A 134 -15.79 6.83 -10.95
C THR A 134 -14.88 6.86 -9.75
N GLU A 135 -14.52 5.69 -9.29
CA GLU A 135 -13.56 5.46 -8.21
C GLU A 135 -12.32 4.79 -8.76
N ILE A 136 -11.16 5.27 -8.33
CA ILE A 136 -9.88 4.61 -8.58
C ILE A 136 -9.14 4.39 -7.27
N GLU A 137 -8.36 3.31 -7.20
CA GLU A 137 -7.48 3.02 -6.07
C GLU A 137 -6.05 2.91 -6.56
N ILE A 138 -5.14 3.60 -5.87
CA ILE A 138 -3.73 3.73 -6.23
C ILE A 138 -2.87 3.37 -5.04
N LEU A 139 -2.08 2.30 -5.17
CA LEU A 139 -1.01 2.00 -4.22
C LEU A 139 0.22 2.86 -4.56
N ILE A 140 0.76 3.51 -3.55
CA ILE A 140 1.97 4.34 -3.64
C ILE A 140 3.06 3.65 -2.82
N ARG A 141 4.23 3.43 -3.41
CA ARG A 141 5.41 2.91 -2.69
C ARG A 141 6.64 3.73 -3.00
N ASP A 142 7.51 3.89 -2.03
CA ASP A 142 8.86 4.38 -2.22
C ASP A 142 9.73 3.99 -1.01
N PHE A 143 11.00 3.69 -1.24
CA PHE A 143 11.97 3.44 -0.18
C PHE A 143 12.46 4.76 0.43
N ASP A 144 12.62 5.79 -0.38
CA ASP A 144 13.00 7.12 0.07
C ASP A 144 11.80 7.89 0.61
N ARG A 145 11.90 8.40 1.83
CA ARG A 145 10.80 9.09 2.50
C ARG A 145 10.44 10.43 1.85
N GLU A 146 11.41 11.19 1.37
CA GLU A 146 11.14 12.49 0.73
C GLU A 146 10.44 12.27 -0.61
N ARG A 147 10.87 11.27 -1.38
CA ARG A 147 10.21 10.87 -2.63
C ARG A 147 8.82 10.31 -2.37
N PHE A 148 8.63 9.54 -1.31
CA PHE A 148 7.31 9.05 -0.91
C PHE A 148 6.34 10.20 -0.60
N GLU A 149 6.77 11.20 0.19
CA GLU A 149 5.96 12.40 0.46
C GLU A 149 5.69 13.20 -0.83
N TRP A 150 6.66 13.31 -1.72
CA TRP A 150 6.45 13.92 -3.04
C TRP A 150 5.37 13.18 -3.85
N ARG A 151 5.33 11.85 -3.81
CA ARG A 151 4.31 11.06 -4.50
C ARG A 151 2.92 11.33 -3.94
N LYS A 152 2.77 11.36 -2.64
CA LYS A 152 1.50 11.70 -1.99
C LYS A 152 1.04 13.10 -2.39
N ASN A 153 1.94 14.08 -2.31
CA ASN A 153 1.69 15.46 -2.73
C ASN A 153 1.31 15.56 -4.22
N THR A 154 1.88 14.71 -5.08
CA THR A 154 1.52 14.64 -6.50
C THR A 154 0.06 14.25 -6.69
N ILE A 155 -0.42 13.24 -5.97
CA ILE A 155 -1.84 12.85 -5.98
C ILE A 155 -2.72 13.99 -5.47
N GLU A 156 -2.40 14.58 -4.31
CA GLU A 156 -3.19 15.66 -3.71
C GLU A 156 -3.31 16.88 -4.63
N ASN A 157 -2.18 17.31 -5.22
CA ASN A 157 -2.14 18.44 -6.14
C ASN A 157 -2.92 18.14 -7.42
N GLY A 158 -2.77 16.93 -7.97
CA GLY A 158 -3.55 16.48 -9.12
C GLY A 158 -5.06 16.52 -8.84
N VAL A 159 -5.50 16.00 -7.69
CA VAL A 159 -6.91 16.07 -7.28
C VAL A 159 -7.42 17.51 -7.20
N ARG A 160 -6.64 18.42 -6.62
CA ARG A 160 -7.02 19.85 -6.54
C ARG A 160 -7.09 20.50 -7.92
N GLU A 161 -6.11 20.23 -8.78
CA GLU A 161 -6.05 20.77 -10.15
C GLU A 161 -7.24 20.28 -10.99
N PHE A 162 -7.49 18.98 -10.99
CA PHE A 162 -8.57 18.38 -11.77
C PHE A 162 -9.95 18.81 -11.26
N SER A 163 -10.15 18.90 -9.95
CA SER A 163 -11.37 19.42 -9.35
C SER A 163 -11.66 20.85 -9.86
N LYS A 164 -10.66 21.72 -9.85
CA LYS A 164 -10.78 23.10 -10.36
C LYS A 164 -11.02 23.14 -11.87
N ARG A 165 -10.26 22.37 -12.65
CA ARG A 165 -10.29 22.38 -14.12
C ARG A 165 -11.65 21.92 -14.67
N PHE A 166 -12.22 20.87 -14.10
CA PHE A 166 -13.48 20.29 -14.55
C PHE A 166 -14.71 20.80 -13.79
N GLY A 167 -14.51 21.59 -12.74
CA GLY A 167 -15.61 22.07 -11.88
C GLY A 167 -16.34 20.93 -11.19
N LEU A 168 -15.62 19.88 -10.79
CA LEU A 168 -16.15 18.68 -10.15
C LEU A 168 -15.74 18.58 -8.69
N LYS A 169 -16.56 17.91 -7.90
CA LYS A 169 -16.13 17.39 -6.60
C LYS A 169 -15.31 16.12 -6.83
N ILE A 170 -14.06 16.13 -6.40
CA ILE A 170 -13.19 14.95 -6.36
C ILE A 170 -12.82 14.72 -4.89
N GLU A 171 -13.15 13.54 -4.38
CA GLU A 171 -12.89 13.13 -3.00
C GLU A 171 -11.61 12.30 -2.98
N LEU A 172 -10.72 12.59 -2.04
CA LEU A 172 -9.48 11.86 -1.81
C LEU A 172 -9.46 11.33 -0.39
N GLU A 173 -9.22 10.05 -0.25
CA GLU A 173 -8.85 9.40 1.01
C GLU A 173 -7.44 8.84 0.83
N LEU A 174 -6.50 9.26 1.67
CA LEU A 174 -5.12 8.84 1.64
C LEU A 174 -4.76 8.22 2.99
N LYS A 175 -4.44 6.91 2.99
CA LYS A 175 -4.07 6.11 4.18
C LYS A 175 -2.64 5.64 4.10
#